data_258147898370dcf56a2acc49a235e3e2
#
_entry.id   258147898370dcf56a2acc49a235e3e2
#
_cell.length_a   1.000
_cell.length_b   1.000
_cell.length_c   1.000
_cell.angle_alpha   90.00
_cell.angle_beta   90.00
_cell.angle_gamma   90.00
#
_symmetry.space_group_name_H-M   'P 1'
#
loop_
_entity.id
_entity.type
_entity.pdbx_description
1 polymer ?
#
loop_
_entity_poly.entity_id
_entity_poly.type
_entity_poly.pdbx_seq_one_letter_code
_entity_poly.pdbx_strand_id
1 'polypeptide(L)'
;MSNNHSNQIKSQTLNSQQIAAIQCTEGPVMTIAGPGSGKTRVITERIAHLMKIGVNAENILALTFTNKAAKEMVKRIHDITNNHTTFEIWMGTFHSIFARILRAEAATIGHTSNFTIYDNEDSVKLVRQIINDFNLDKEFYDAKYIFSRISFMKNNLLGPIKYEKHLELLEEDNRKNKPEFLKIYTKYCMLCQQSNC
;
A
#
# COMPACT_ATOMS: atom_id res chain seq x y z
N MET A 1 45.09 29.36 -12.91
CA MET A 1 45.17 28.28 -11.90
C MET A 1 43.78 27.75 -11.66
N SER A 2 43.44 26.69 -12.38
CA SER A 2 42.06 26.14 -12.43
C SER A 2 42.02 24.98 -11.45
N ASN A 3 41.25 25.14 -10.37
CA ASN A 3 40.99 24.06 -9.41
C ASN A 3 39.88 23.17 -9.96
N ASN A 4 40.24 22.07 -10.59
CA ASN A 4 39.39 20.94 -10.86
C ASN A 4 39.10 20.20 -9.57
N HIS A 5 37.93 20.47 -8.95
CA HIS A 5 37.38 19.59 -7.92
C HIS A 5 36.64 18.46 -8.64
N SER A 6 37.38 17.45 -9.05
CA SER A 6 36.84 16.15 -9.43
C SER A 6 36.26 15.47 -8.20
N ASN A 7 34.92 15.54 -8.06
CA ASN A 7 34.15 14.71 -7.14
C ASN A 7 34.32 13.23 -7.56
N GLN A 8 35.36 12.59 -7.04
CA GLN A 8 35.47 11.14 -7.04
C GLN A 8 34.40 10.56 -6.11
N ILE A 9 33.25 10.20 -6.69
CA ILE A 9 32.32 9.30 -6.03
C ILE A 9 33.07 7.98 -5.86
N LYS A 10 33.61 7.73 -4.65
CA LYS A 10 34.17 6.43 -4.25
C LYS A 10 33.07 5.40 -4.48
N SER A 11 33.21 4.57 -5.50
CA SER A 11 32.41 3.37 -5.70
C SER A 11 32.73 2.43 -4.53
N GLN A 12 31.94 2.52 -3.46
CA GLN A 12 32.05 1.54 -2.38
C GLN A 12 31.75 0.17 -2.97
N THR A 13 32.74 -0.73 -2.94
CA THR A 13 32.54 -2.12 -3.35
C THR A 13 31.49 -2.77 -2.47
N LEU A 14 30.60 -3.57 -3.09
CA LEU A 14 29.63 -4.38 -2.37
C LEU A 14 30.38 -5.42 -1.53
N ASN A 15 29.91 -5.65 -0.30
CA ASN A 15 30.45 -6.74 0.52
C ASN A 15 29.83 -8.09 0.13
N SER A 16 30.39 -9.20 0.62
CA SER A 16 29.95 -10.56 0.28
C SER A 16 28.47 -10.83 0.62
N GLN A 17 27.98 -10.31 1.73
CA GLN A 17 26.56 -10.46 2.14
C GLN A 17 25.62 -9.67 1.23
N GLN A 18 26.01 -8.47 0.80
CA GLN A 18 25.26 -7.69 -0.17
C GLN A 18 25.21 -8.38 -1.53
N ILE A 19 26.34 -8.93 -1.99
CA ILE A 19 26.41 -9.71 -3.25
C ILE A 19 25.51 -10.93 -3.16
N ALA A 20 25.56 -11.69 -2.06
CA ALA A 20 24.69 -12.85 -1.86
C ALA A 20 23.20 -12.47 -1.91
N ALA A 21 22.80 -11.37 -1.25
CA ALA A 21 21.42 -10.88 -1.29
C ALA A 21 20.98 -10.44 -2.70
N ILE A 22 21.87 -9.89 -3.51
CA ILE A 22 21.61 -9.48 -4.89
C ILE A 22 21.43 -10.70 -5.80
N GLN A 23 22.27 -11.72 -5.66
CA GLN A 23 22.32 -12.88 -6.53
C GLN A 23 21.30 -13.97 -6.20
N CYS A 24 20.77 -13.99 -4.96
CA CYS A 24 19.75 -14.96 -4.57
C CYS A 24 18.40 -14.60 -5.21
N THR A 25 18.12 -15.14 -6.42
CA THR A 25 16.93 -14.81 -7.22
C THR A 25 15.75 -15.74 -6.97
N GLU A 26 15.99 -16.90 -6.40
CA GLU A 26 14.97 -17.92 -6.15
C GLU A 26 14.44 -17.86 -4.71
N GLY A 27 13.12 -17.96 -4.59
CA GLY A 27 12.41 -18.01 -3.31
C GLY A 27 12.38 -16.68 -2.53
N PRO A 28 11.75 -16.68 -1.35
CA PRO A 28 11.67 -15.51 -0.50
C PRO A 28 13.02 -15.20 0.18
N VAL A 29 13.47 -13.96 0.08
CA VAL A 29 14.72 -13.48 0.69
C VAL A 29 14.42 -12.33 1.65
N MET A 30 14.86 -12.46 2.89
CA MET A 30 14.81 -11.39 3.87
C MET A 30 16.22 -10.89 4.21
N THR A 31 16.47 -9.60 4.04
CA THR A 31 17.73 -8.94 4.40
C THR A 31 17.54 -8.06 5.62
N ILE A 32 18.20 -8.41 6.73
CA ILE A 32 18.21 -7.62 7.97
C ILE A 32 19.47 -6.76 7.97
N ALA A 33 19.28 -5.44 8.07
CA ALA A 33 20.39 -4.51 7.96
C ALA A 33 20.13 -3.21 8.75
N GLY A 34 21.13 -2.73 9.48
CA GLY A 34 21.09 -1.50 10.26
C GLY A 34 21.02 -0.21 9.41
N PRO A 35 20.81 0.96 10.02
CA PRO A 35 20.89 2.24 9.33
C PRO A 35 22.26 2.41 8.65
N GLY A 36 22.31 3.00 7.46
CA GLY A 36 23.56 3.23 6.73
C GLY A 36 24.22 2.01 6.08
N SER A 37 23.69 0.81 6.25
CA SER A 37 24.25 -0.45 5.70
C SER A 37 24.08 -0.63 4.19
N GLY A 38 23.45 0.31 3.50
CA GLY A 38 23.26 0.24 2.04
C GLY A 38 22.03 -0.57 1.59
N LYS A 39 21.01 -0.76 2.43
CA LYS A 39 19.76 -1.48 2.08
C LYS A 39 19.18 -1.06 0.73
N THR A 40 19.01 0.25 0.53
CA THR A 40 18.46 0.77 -0.74
C THR A 40 19.37 0.43 -1.92
N ARG A 41 20.68 0.42 -1.72
CA ARG A 41 21.64 0.02 -2.74
C ARG A 41 21.50 -1.46 -3.11
N VAL A 42 21.36 -2.34 -2.13
CA VAL A 42 21.14 -3.78 -2.37
C VAL A 42 19.88 -4.00 -3.20
N ILE A 43 18.77 -3.29 -2.91
CA ILE A 43 17.53 -3.40 -3.66
C ILE A 43 17.72 -2.92 -5.11
N THR A 44 18.36 -1.77 -5.34
CA THR A 44 18.56 -1.23 -6.69
C THR A 44 19.51 -2.08 -7.53
N GLU A 45 20.59 -2.58 -6.93
CA GLU A 45 21.52 -3.51 -7.59
C GLU A 45 20.87 -4.87 -7.87
N ARG A 46 19.98 -5.37 -6.99
CA ARG A 46 19.22 -6.59 -7.22
C ARG A 46 18.28 -6.44 -8.42
N ILE A 47 17.56 -5.32 -8.53
CA ILE A 47 16.69 -5.03 -9.67
C ILE A 47 17.52 -4.99 -10.96
N ALA A 48 18.65 -4.29 -10.96
CA ALA A 48 19.54 -4.24 -12.10
C ALA A 48 20.09 -5.63 -12.47
N HIS A 49 20.41 -6.47 -11.48
CA HIS A 49 20.83 -7.85 -11.68
C HIS A 49 19.72 -8.69 -12.31
N LEU A 50 18.47 -8.61 -11.83
CA LEU A 50 17.32 -9.31 -12.40
C LEU A 50 17.12 -8.96 -13.88
N MET A 51 17.18 -7.67 -14.23
CA MET A 51 17.11 -7.23 -15.63
C MET A 51 18.26 -7.79 -16.47
N LYS A 52 19.49 -7.80 -15.91
CA LYS A 52 20.68 -8.33 -16.59
C LYS A 52 20.58 -9.83 -16.90
N ILE A 53 19.93 -10.61 -16.03
CA ILE A 53 19.72 -12.06 -16.25
C ILE A 53 18.47 -12.36 -17.09
N GLY A 54 17.81 -11.33 -17.63
CA GLY A 54 16.72 -11.47 -18.61
C GLY A 54 15.31 -11.39 -18.03
N VAL A 55 15.14 -10.97 -16.77
CA VAL A 55 13.78 -10.69 -16.24
C VAL A 55 13.26 -9.42 -16.88
N ASN A 56 12.10 -9.51 -17.52
CA ASN A 56 11.44 -8.34 -18.12
C ASN A 56 11.07 -7.29 -17.05
N ALA A 57 11.29 -6.02 -17.37
CA ALA A 57 11.04 -4.90 -16.45
C ALA A 57 9.59 -4.88 -15.93
N GLU A 58 8.62 -5.18 -16.79
CA GLU A 58 7.19 -5.27 -16.45
C GLU A 58 6.84 -6.33 -15.39
N ASN A 59 7.70 -7.34 -15.23
CA ASN A 59 7.54 -8.42 -14.24
C ASN A 59 8.23 -8.09 -12.91
N ILE A 60 8.79 -6.89 -12.76
CA ILE A 60 9.46 -6.44 -11.54
C ILE A 60 8.56 -5.45 -10.79
N LEU A 61 8.25 -5.79 -9.54
CA LEU A 61 7.52 -4.92 -8.62
C LEU A 61 8.45 -4.47 -7.48
N ALA A 62 8.68 -3.16 -7.36
CA ALA A 62 9.52 -2.56 -6.32
C ALA A 62 8.73 -1.55 -5.48
N LEU A 63 8.53 -1.85 -4.21
CA LEU A 63 7.69 -1.07 -3.30
C LEU A 63 8.52 -0.39 -2.21
N THR A 64 8.11 0.81 -1.85
CA THR A 64 8.70 1.59 -0.76
C THR A 64 7.63 2.37 0.00
N PHE A 65 7.98 2.93 1.17
CA PHE A 65 7.00 3.66 1.99
C PHE A 65 6.84 5.13 1.59
N THR A 66 7.85 5.76 1.00
CA THR A 66 7.82 7.19 0.71
C THR A 66 8.03 7.50 -0.77
N ASN A 67 7.35 8.54 -1.26
CA ASN A 67 7.52 9.01 -2.63
C ASN A 67 8.96 9.48 -2.91
N LYS A 68 9.65 10.03 -1.91
CA LYS A 68 11.06 10.43 -2.03
C LYS A 68 11.94 9.22 -2.30
N ALA A 69 11.78 8.15 -1.51
CA ALA A 69 12.53 6.91 -1.70
C ALA A 69 12.21 6.23 -3.05
N ALA A 70 10.95 6.26 -3.49
CA ALA A 70 10.56 5.76 -4.80
C ALA A 70 11.28 6.51 -5.94
N LYS A 71 11.27 7.84 -5.92
CA LYS A 71 11.96 8.67 -6.92
C LYS A 71 13.48 8.43 -6.93
N GLU A 72 14.08 8.31 -5.75
CA GLU A 72 15.51 8.02 -5.62
C GLU A 72 15.87 6.64 -6.16
N MET A 73 15.03 5.64 -5.91
CA MET A 73 15.20 4.28 -6.43
C MET A 73 15.13 4.25 -7.97
N VAL A 74 14.13 4.89 -8.57
CA VAL A 74 14.02 5.03 -10.04
C VAL A 74 15.28 5.61 -10.65
N LYS A 75 15.76 6.74 -10.08
CA LYS A 75 16.98 7.40 -10.56
C LYS A 75 18.19 6.47 -10.49
N ARG A 76 18.39 5.79 -9.35
CA ARG A 76 19.53 4.90 -9.18
C ARG A 76 19.53 3.72 -10.13
N ILE A 77 18.36 3.11 -10.38
CA ILE A 77 18.23 2.00 -11.31
C ILE A 77 18.54 2.47 -12.73
N HIS A 78 18.01 3.62 -13.11
CA HIS A 78 18.32 4.24 -14.40
C HIS A 78 19.83 4.46 -14.58
N ASP A 79 20.50 5.02 -13.54
CA ASP A 79 21.96 5.28 -13.57
C ASP A 79 22.80 3.97 -13.67
N ILE A 80 22.33 2.87 -13.05
CA ILE A 80 23.02 1.58 -13.07
C ILE A 80 22.82 0.86 -14.40
N THR A 81 21.59 0.89 -14.95
CA THR A 81 21.23 0.08 -16.10
C THR A 81 21.50 0.77 -17.44
N ASN A 82 21.73 2.09 -17.46
CA ASN A 82 21.81 2.90 -18.67
C ASN A 82 20.65 2.62 -19.66
N ASN A 83 19.50 2.22 -19.14
CA ASN A 83 18.40 1.66 -19.91
C ASN A 83 17.12 2.49 -19.81
N HIS A 84 16.50 2.76 -20.96
CA HIS A 84 15.23 3.47 -21.04
C HIS A 84 14.02 2.64 -20.58
N THR A 85 14.14 1.31 -20.48
CA THR A 85 13.07 0.39 -20.04
C THR A 85 12.79 0.41 -18.53
N THR A 86 13.51 1.21 -17.75
CA THR A 86 13.24 1.39 -16.31
C THR A 86 11.84 1.96 -16.02
N PHE A 87 11.19 2.61 -16.98
CA PHE A 87 9.82 3.11 -16.86
C PHE A 87 8.75 2.00 -16.86
N GLU A 88 9.11 0.79 -17.30
CA GLU A 88 8.22 -0.37 -17.33
C GLU A 88 8.17 -1.09 -15.99
N ILE A 89 9.15 -0.86 -15.11
CA ILE A 89 9.17 -1.45 -13.76
C ILE A 89 8.02 -0.87 -12.93
N TRP A 90 7.27 -1.72 -12.27
CA TRP A 90 6.24 -1.30 -11.31
C TRP A 90 6.90 -0.79 -10.03
N MET A 91 7.20 0.51 -10.00
CA MET A 91 7.98 1.14 -8.94
C MET A 91 7.23 2.30 -8.29
N GLY A 92 7.10 2.27 -6.96
CA GLY A 92 6.37 3.32 -6.24
C GLY A 92 6.17 3.03 -4.77
N THR A 93 5.30 3.82 -4.14
CA THR A 93 4.79 3.49 -2.80
C THR A 93 3.73 2.40 -2.89
N PHE A 94 3.52 1.65 -1.80
CA PHE A 94 2.43 0.68 -1.71
C PHE A 94 1.10 1.28 -2.19
N HIS A 95 0.72 2.43 -1.64
CA HIS A 95 -0.54 3.09 -2.00
C HIS A 95 -0.63 3.46 -3.49
N SER A 96 0.44 4.01 -4.07
CA SER A 96 0.40 4.43 -5.48
C SER A 96 0.30 3.25 -6.45
N ILE A 97 1.04 2.18 -6.17
CA ILE A 97 1.04 0.99 -7.02
C ILE A 97 -0.29 0.23 -6.86
N PHE A 98 -0.76 0.01 -5.63
CA PHE A 98 -2.04 -0.66 -5.42
C PHE A 98 -3.23 0.14 -5.97
N ALA A 99 -3.21 1.48 -5.87
CA ALA A 99 -4.22 2.30 -6.54
C ALA A 99 -4.20 2.13 -8.07
N ARG A 100 -3.00 1.99 -8.67
CA ARG A 100 -2.86 1.71 -10.11
C ARG A 100 -3.41 0.34 -10.48
N ILE A 101 -3.10 -0.70 -9.70
CA ILE A 101 -3.64 -2.07 -9.88
C ILE A 101 -5.16 -2.06 -9.74
N LEU A 102 -5.68 -1.44 -8.68
CA LEU A 102 -7.12 -1.34 -8.46
C LEU A 102 -7.85 -0.61 -9.59
N ARG A 103 -7.23 0.40 -10.21
CA ARG A 103 -7.84 1.07 -11.37
C ARG A 103 -7.89 0.17 -12.60
N ALA A 104 -6.87 -0.65 -12.81
CA ALA A 104 -6.87 -1.62 -13.91
C ALA A 104 -7.94 -2.71 -13.71
N GLU A 105 -8.12 -3.16 -12.46
CA GLU A 105 -9.03 -4.25 -12.09
C GLU A 105 -10.37 -3.77 -11.51
N ALA A 106 -10.68 -2.47 -11.63
CA ALA A 106 -11.85 -1.87 -10.97
C ALA A 106 -13.16 -2.58 -11.30
N ALA A 107 -13.35 -3.00 -12.55
CA ALA A 107 -14.56 -3.69 -13.00
C ALA A 107 -14.79 -5.03 -12.28
N THR A 108 -13.73 -5.75 -11.91
CA THR A 108 -13.82 -7.05 -11.23
C THR A 108 -14.35 -6.93 -9.79
N ILE A 109 -14.22 -5.74 -9.18
CA ILE A 109 -14.71 -5.45 -7.83
C ILE A 109 -15.94 -4.53 -7.82
N GLY A 110 -16.58 -4.33 -9.00
CA GLY A 110 -17.81 -3.55 -9.12
C GLY A 110 -17.62 -2.02 -9.06
N HIS A 111 -16.41 -1.53 -9.35
CA HIS A 111 -16.10 -0.11 -9.46
C HIS A 111 -15.75 0.29 -10.90
N THR A 112 -15.77 1.58 -11.18
CA THR A 112 -15.20 2.13 -12.41
C THR A 112 -13.75 2.57 -12.17
N SER A 113 -12.94 2.64 -13.21
CA SER A 113 -11.49 2.98 -13.10
C SER A 113 -11.21 4.38 -12.54
N ASN A 114 -12.19 5.28 -12.56
CA ASN A 114 -12.11 6.64 -12.02
C ASN A 114 -12.60 6.78 -10.58
N PHE A 115 -12.59 5.68 -9.79
CA PHE A 115 -13.01 5.72 -8.41
C PHE A 115 -12.20 6.73 -7.57
N THR A 116 -12.86 7.29 -6.57
CA THR A 116 -12.24 8.19 -5.58
C THR A 116 -11.72 7.37 -4.39
N ILE A 117 -10.55 7.73 -3.88
CA ILE A 117 -10.02 7.16 -2.64
C ILE A 117 -10.37 8.13 -1.51
N TYR A 118 -11.25 7.70 -0.60
CA TYR A 118 -11.57 8.45 0.60
C TYR A 118 -10.40 8.40 1.58
N ASP A 119 -10.07 9.54 2.13
CA ASP A 119 -9.18 9.60 3.28
C ASP A 119 -9.92 9.25 4.60
N ASN A 120 -9.19 9.28 5.71
CA ASN A 120 -9.78 8.99 7.02
C ASN A 120 -10.86 10.01 7.43
N GLU A 121 -10.70 11.28 7.04
CA GLU A 121 -11.65 12.33 7.39
C GLU A 121 -12.94 12.17 6.58
N ASP A 122 -12.84 11.88 5.29
CA ASP A 122 -13.98 11.63 4.41
C ASP A 122 -14.77 10.42 4.87
N SER A 123 -14.06 9.34 5.21
CA SER A 123 -14.66 8.11 5.74
C SER A 123 -15.40 8.34 7.06
N VAL A 124 -14.82 9.09 7.99
CA VAL A 124 -15.46 9.44 9.27
C VAL A 124 -16.66 10.37 9.06
N LYS A 125 -16.59 11.31 8.10
CA LYS A 125 -17.74 12.18 7.74
C LYS A 125 -18.89 11.34 7.22
N LEU A 126 -18.63 10.36 6.34
CA LEU A 126 -19.66 9.47 5.83
C LEU A 126 -20.31 8.64 6.95
N VAL A 127 -19.51 8.08 7.86
CA VAL A 127 -20.04 7.36 9.04
C VAL A 127 -20.89 8.27 9.90
N ARG A 128 -20.48 9.52 10.14
CA ARG A 128 -21.25 10.51 10.91
C ARG A 128 -22.59 10.82 10.26
N GLN A 129 -22.62 10.95 8.94
CA GLN A 129 -23.85 11.12 8.19
C GLN A 129 -24.79 9.94 8.38
N ILE A 130 -24.29 8.70 8.26
CA ILE A 130 -25.09 7.47 8.45
C ILE A 130 -25.69 7.41 9.86
N ILE A 131 -24.91 7.75 10.89
CA ILE A 131 -25.37 7.80 12.27
C ILE A 131 -26.52 8.80 12.43
N ASN A 132 -26.39 9.97 11.80
CA ASN A 132 -27.47 10.99 11.79
C ASN A 132 -28.71 10.50 11.04
N ASP A 133 -28.55 9.91 9.86
CA ASP A 133 -29.65 9.41 9.02
C ASP A 133 -30.43 8.31 9.71
N PHE A 134 -29.78 7.53 10.55
CA PHE A 134 -30.42 6.50 11.38
C PHE A 134 -30.94 7.01 12.73
N ASN A 135 -30.83 8.33 13.00
CA ASN A 135 -31.19 8.95 14.27
C ASN A 135 -30.57 8.26 15.50
N LEU A 136 -29.34 7.78 15.37
CA LEU A 136 -28.62 7.13 16.46
C LEU A 136 -27.94 8.14 17.37
N ASP A 137 -27.84 7.81 18.66
CA ASP A 137 -27.17 8.64 19.63
C ASP A 137 -25.68 8.74 19.35
N LYS A 138 -25.17 9.96 19.16
CA LYS A 138 -23.78 10.27 18.80
C LYS A 138 -22.79 10.01 19.93
N GLU A 139 -23.23 10.02 21.18
CA GLU A 139 -22.39 9.68 22.33
C GLU A 139 -22.13 8.16 22.36
N PHE A 140 -23.16 7.38 22.07
CA PHE A 140 -23.02 5.93 21.96
C PHE A 140 -22.35 5.49 20.64
N TYR A 141 -22.67 6.13 19.52
CA TYR A 141 -22.10 5.82 18.21
C TYR A 141 -21.10 6.88 17.77
N ASP A 142 -19.95 6.95 18.45
CA ASP A 142 -18.86 7.84 18.01
C ASP A 142 -18.36 7.44 16.61
N ALA A 143 -18.38 8.40 15.68
CA ALA A 143 -18.09 8.14 14.28
C ALA A 143 -16.65 7.64 14.03
N LYS A 144 -15.67 8.10 14.83
CA LYS A 144 -14.28 7.65 14.71
C LYS A 144 -14.13 6.21 15.20
N TYR A 145 -14.77 5.88 16.32
CA TYR A 145 -14.79 4.52 16.84
C TYR A 145 -15.44 3.56 15.85
N ILE A 146 -16.62 3.91 15.31
CA ILE A 146 -17.34 3.10 14.32
C ILE A 146 -16.50 2.90 13.06
N PHE A 147 -15.88 3.96 12.54
CA PHE A 147 -14.99 3.85 11.37
C PHE A 147 -13.78 2.96 11.66
N SER A 148 -13.14 3.11 12.82
CA SER A 148 -12.01 2.24 13.23
C SER A 148 -12.42 0.76 13.24
N ARG A 149 -13.63 0.44 13.74
CA ARG A 149 -14.16 -0.92 13.73
C ARG A 149 -14.47 -1.41 12.31
N ILE A 150 -15.08 -0.57 11.46
CA ILE A 150 -15.28 -0.88 10.03
C ILE A 150 -13.94 -1.20 9.36
N SER A 151 -12.93 -0.37 9.56
CA SER A 151 -11.58 -0.56 9.03
C SER A 151 -10.98 -1.88 9.51
N PHE A 152 -11.10 -2.20 10.79
CA PHE A 152 -10.66 -3.47 11.35
C PHE A 152 -11.37 -4.66 10.67
N MET A 153 -12.68 -4.60 10.47
CA MET A 153 -13.42 -5.67 9.79
C MET A 153 -12.98 -5.82 8.33
N LYS A 154 -12.82 -4.72 7.59
CA LYS A 154 -12.33 -4.74 6.21
C LYS A 154 -10.92 -5.33 6.11
N ASN A 155 -10.01 -4.97 7.01
CA ASN A 155 -8.65 -5.51 7.06
C ASN A 155 -8.60 -7.02 7.35
N ASN A 156 -9.63 -7.55 8.04
CA ASN A 156 -9.79 -8.99 8.27
C ASN A 156 -10.66 -9.69 7.21
N LEU A 157 -10.96 -9.03 6.11
CA LEU A 157 -11.80 -9.54 5.00
C LEU A 157 -13.20 -9.99 5.46
N LEU A 158 -13.72 -9.36 6.51
CA LEU A 158 -15.04 -9.57 7.08
C LEU A 158 -16.00 -8.48 6.58
N GLY A 159 -16.45 -8.59 5.33
CA GLY A 159 -17.53 -7.73 4.81
C GLY A 159 -18.87 -7.96 5.52
N PRO A 160 -19.89 -7.08 5.34
CA PRO A 160 -21.15 -7.14 6.08
C PRO A 160 -21.85 -8.51 6.03
N ILE A 161 -21.85 -9.18 4.89
CA ILE A 161 -22.49 -10.51 4.71
C ILE A 161 -21.79 -11.60 5.54
N LYS A 162 -20.45 -11.55 5.63
CA LYS A 162 -19.70 -12.49 6.47
C LYS A 162 -19.86 -12.14 7.95
N TYR A 163 -19.88 -10.84 8.25
CA TYR A 163 -20.04 -10.33 9.61
C TYR A 163 -21.39 -10.76 10.22
N GLU A 164 -22.48 -10.68 9.46
CA GLU A 164 -23.83 -11.10 9.87
C GLU A 164 -23.87 -12.56 10.33
N LYS A 165 -23.00 -13.41 9.79
CA LYS A 165 -22.92 -14.84 10.16
C LYS A 165 -22.03 -15.11 11.38
N HIS A 166 -21.36 -14.08 11.89
CA HIS A 166 -20.42 -14.18 13.01
C HIS A 166 -21.12 -13.84 14.34
N LEU A 167 -21.79 -14.82 14.95
CA LEU A 167 -22.57 -14.62 16.16
C LEU A 167 -21.77 -13.99 17.31
N GLU A 168 -20.53 -14.43 17.51
CA GLU A 168 -19.63 -13.88 18.55
C GLU A 168 -19.37 -12.37 18.39
N LEU A 169 -19.20 -11.91 17.14
CA LEU A 169 -18.98 -10.48 16.86
C LEU A 169 -20.25 -9.65 17.07
N LEU A 170 -21.41 -10.21 16.71
CA LEU A 170 -22.71 -9.55 16.96
C LEU A 170 -22.99 -9.46 18.47
N GLU A 171 -22.70 -10.51 19.24
CA GLU A 171 -22.80 -10.50 20.70
C GLU A 171 -21.81 -9.52 21.34
N GLU A 172 -20.61 -9.40 20.80
CA GLU A 172 -19.63 -8.41 21.24
C GLU A 172 -20.14 -6.98 21.04
N ASP A 173 -20.75 -6.70 19.89
CA ASP A 173 -21.34 -5.40 19.61
C ASP A 173 -22.50 -5.08 20.53
N ASN A 174 -23.35 -6.06 20.82
CA ASN A 174 -24.43 -5.91 21.79
C ASN A 174 -23.89 -5.61 23.21
N ARG A 175 -22.87 -6.33 23.64
CA ARG A 175 -22.20 -6.08 24.95
C ARG A 175 -21.56 -4.70 25.03
N LYS A 176 -21.09 -4.16 23.90
CA LYS A 176 -20.52 -2.81 23.80
C LYS A 176 -21.58 -1.73 23.54
N ASN A 177 -22.86 -2.05 23.65
CA ASN A 177 -23.98 -1.15 23.34
C ASN A 177 -23.93 -0.59 21.91
N LYS A 178 -23.54 -1.42 20.94
CA LYS A 178 -23.47 -1.07 19.52
C LYS A 178 -24.29 -2.02 18.62
N PRO A 179 -25.54 -2.39 18.97
CA PRO A 179 -26.33 -3.36 18.20
C PRO A 179 -26.52 -2.95 16.73
N GLU A 180 -26.53 -1.64 16.42
CA GLU A 180 -26.73 -1.13 15.06
C GLU A 180 -25.43 -1.11 14.21
N PHE A 181 -24.30 -1.62 14.73
CA PHE A 181 -23.02 -1.57 14.01
C PHE A 181 -23.11 -2.23 12.64
N LEU A 182 -23.67 -3.42 12.54
CA LEU A 182 -23.83 -4.13 11.25
C LEU A 182 -24.63 -3.30 10.25
N LYS A 183 -25.69 -2.64 10.69
CA LYS A 183 -26.53 -1.80 9.85
C LYS A 183 -25.76 -0.57 9.34
N ILE A 184 -24.98 0.07 10.20
CA ILE A 184 -24.09 1.18 9.83
C ILE A 184 -23.05 0.68 8.82
N TYR A 185 -22.40 -0.46 9.07
CA TYR A 185 -21.37 -1.03 8.21
C TYR A 185 -21.92 -1.38 6.83
N THR A 186 -23.09 -1.99 6.77
CA THR A 186 -23.79 -2.32 5.51
C THR A 186 -24.08 -1.05 4.71
N LYS A 187 -24.63 -0.03 5.37
CA LYS A 187 -24.94 1.26 4.72
C LYS A 187 -23.67 1.97 4.24
N TYR A 188 -22.59 1.94 5.02
CA TYR A 188 -21.30 2.48 4.64
C TYR A 188 -20.77 1.83 3.34
N CYS A 189 -20.74 0.51 3.27
CA CYS A 189 -20.28 -0.20 2.08
C CYS A 189 -21.15 0.10 0.85
N MET A 190 -22.48 0.16 1.03
CA MET A 190 -23.40 0.51 -0.04
C MET A 190 -23.16 1.93 -0.58
N LEU A 191 -22.99 2.92 0.30
CA LEU A 191 -22.75 4.30 -0.10
C LEU A 191 -21.39 4.44 -0.78
N CYS A 192 -20.33 3.78 -0.29
CA CYS A 192 -19.02 3.74 -0.96
C CYS A 192 -19.17 3.20 -2.40
N GLN A 193 -19.89 2.11 -2.58
CA GLN A 193 -20.10 1.53 -3.91
C GLN A 193 -20.90 2.47 -4.83
N GLN A 194 -21.98 3.09 -4.32
CA GLN A 194 -22.79 4.06 -5.08
C GLN A 194 -22.01 5.31 -5.48
N SER A 195 -21.12 5.79 -4.60
CA SER A 195 -20.27 6.95 -4.84
C SER A 195 -18.99 6.60 -5.62
N ASN A 196 -18.80 5.34 -5.98
CA ASN A 196 -17.59 4.85 -6.64
C ASN A 196 -16.32 5.25 -5.85
N CYS A 197 -16.24 4.91 -4.57
CA CYS A 197 -15.12 5.21 -3.68
C CYS A 197 -14.73 3.99 -2.81
#